data_e99b3208952115736063d86be9c2ce9e
#
_entry.id   e99b3208952115736063d86be9c2ce9e
#
_cell.length_a   1.000
_cell.length_b   1.000
_cell.length_c   1.000
_cell.angle_alpha   90.00
_cell.angle_beta   90.00
_cell.angle_gamma   90.00
#
_symmetry.space_group_name_H-M   'P 1'
#
loop_
_entity.id
_entity.type
_entity.pdbx_description
1 polymer ?
#
loop_
_entity_poly.entity_id
_entity_poly.type
_entity_poly.pdbx_seq_one_letter_code
_entity_poly.pdbx_strand_id
1 'polypeptide(L)'
;MKTIALQQPQKIVFGSGCLNNFVEDFQKLGFKRLFILTAPPIRPLIADMQQQLEQMGVAMEVFDQIVAEPTVTDFKNILMKAQTFQADSVIGVGGGSVLDITKLVATLFDGKQQVEDCFGIGFIKEKGLWFACMPTTAGTGSEVSPNAILLDERDKLKKGIVSPFLMADVAYADPKLTLTVPAKVTADTGMDALTHCIEAYTNKFAHPMVDMYALKGIELLAKNLLRAVKDGSDLEAREACALGSLYGGLCLGPVNTAAVHALSYPLGGEYHIPHGLSNAILLPSVMKFNRPANLKKYAEVAVAMGAPVGKNDDETAQNGVDFIYQLSEAVGIPSKLTDIGIPQEAVPHLAKAAMEVQRLLKNNPREVTEQDAIDIYNSLYE
;
A
#
# COMPACT_ATOMS: atom_id res chain seq x y z
N MET A 1 -13.89 -24.77 6.15
CA MET A 1 -13.37 -23.43 5.83
C MET A 1 -12.89 -22.80 7.13
N LYS A 2 -11.72 -22.15 7.16
CA LYS A 2 -11.23 -21.46 8.36
C LYS A 2 -12.05 -20.21 8.62
N THR A 3 -12.19 -19.81 9.89
CA THR A 3 -12.81 -18.51 10.22
C THR A 3 -11.89 -17.38 9.82
N ILE A 4 -12.44 -16.33 9.20
CA ILE A 4 -11.74 -15.11 8.83
C ILE A 4 -12.60 -13.89 9.19
N ALA A 5 -11.97 -12.78 9.54
CA ALA A 5 -12.63 -11.50 9.76
C ALA A 5 -12.15 -10.49 8.71
N LEU A 6 -13.09 -9.90 7.98
CA LEU A 6 -12.81 -8.77 7.09
C LEU A 6 -13.28 -7.49 7.77
N GLN A 7 -12.34 -6.64 8.13
CA GLN A 7 -12.61 -5.29 8.61
C GLN A 7 -12.37 -4.30 7.47
N GLN A 8 -13.22 -3.31 7.37
CA GLN A 8 -13.16 -2.26 6.36
C GLN A 8 -13.64 -0.94 6.96
N PRO A 9 -13.39 0.22 6.32
CA PRO A 9 -14.00 1.49 6.71
C PRO A 9 -15.52 1.38 6.84
N GLN A 10 -16.11 2.18 7.72
CA GLN A 10 -17.58 2.20 7.87
C GLN A 10 -18.27 2.62 6.56
N LYS A 11 -17.58 3.47 5.76
CA LYS A 11 -18.04 3.89 4.45
C LYS A 11 -16.87 3.93 3.47
N ILE A 12 -17.05 3.37 2.29
CA ILE A 12 -16.13 3.51 1.17
C ILE A 12 -16.90 4.22 0.05
N VAL A 13 -16.36 5.34 -0.42
CA VAL A 13 -16.89 6.10 -1.56
C VAL A 13 -15.85 6.00 -2.67
N PHE A 14 -16.22 5.42 -3.80
CA PHE A 14 -15.34 5.22 -4.94
C PHE A 14 -15.94 5.83 -6.21
N GLY A 15 -15.12 6.52 -6.98
CA GLY A 15 -15.48 7.02 -8.30
C GLY A 15 -14.97 8.43 -8.56
N SER A 16 -14.85 8.77 -9.85
CA SER A 16 -14.32 10.05 -10.30
C SER A 16 -15.17 11.24 -9.84
N GLY A 17 -14.57 12.13 -9.07
CA GLY A 17 -15.23 13.30 -8.48
C GLY A 17 -15.84 13.04 -7.09
N CYS A 18 -15.64 11.87 -6.49
CA CYS A 18 -16.22 11.55 -5.18
C CYS A 18 -15.64 12.38 -4.03
N LEU A 19 -14.54 13.09 -4.23
CA LEU A 19 -14.03 14.07 -3.26
C LEU A 19 -15.11 15.14 -2.92
N ASN A 20 -15.97 15.49 -3.86
CA ASN A 20 -17.05 16.44 -3.61
C ASN A 20 -18.06 15.92 -2.57
N ASN A 21 -18.26 14.61 -2.48
CA ASN A 21 -19.14 14.01 -1.48
C ASN A 21 -18.62 14.23 -0.05
N PHE A 22 -17.30 14.40 0.12
CA PHE A 22 -16.71 14.64 1.43
C PHE A 22 -17.24 15.91 2.09
N VAL A 23 -17.35 17.02 1.34
CA VAL A 23 -17.82 18.31 1.87
C VAL A 23 -19.23 18.19 2.43
N GLU A 24 -20.13 17.55 1.68
CA GLU A 24 -21.51 17.31 2.11
C GLU A 24 -21.60 16.39 3.33
N ASP A 25 -20.80 15.32 3.34
CA ASP A 25 -20.76 14.36 4.44
C ASP A 25 -20.17 15.02 5.70
N PHE A 26 -19.11 15.80 5.55
CA PHE A 26 -18.46 16.51 6.67
C PHE A 26 -19.39 17.53 7.33
N GLN A 27 -20.19 18.23 6.53
CA GLN A 27 -21.20 19.15 7.05
C GLN A 27 -22.19 18.46 8.02
N LYS A 28 -22.61 17.24 7.65
CA LYS A 28 -23.57 16.45 8.46
C LYS A 28 -22.96 15.95 9.77
N LEU A 29 -21.62 15.76 9.81
CA LEU A 29 -20.90 15.30 11.00
C LEU A 29 -20.76 16.40 12.07
N GLY A 30 -20.83 17.67 11.67
CA GLY A 30 -20.83 18.80 12.58
C GLY A 30 -19.50 19.18 13.21
N PHE A 31 -18.40 18.59 12.78
CA PHE A 31 -17.03 18.93 13.19
C PHE A 31 -16.70 20.39 12.84
N LYS A 32 -15.82 21.01 13.64
CA LYS A 32 -15.49 22.43 13.52
C LYS A 32 -14.01 22.71 13.31
N ARG A 33 -13.14 21.77 13.62
CA ARG A 33 -11.67 21.96 13.61
C ARG A 33 -10.99 20.81 12.89
N LEU A 34 -10.88 20.95 11.57
CA LEU A 34 -10.32 19.91 10.70
C LEU A 34 -8.80 20.07 10.54
N PHE A 35 -8.04 19.05 10.92
CA PHE A 35 -6.61 18.95 10.62
C PHE A 35 -6.39 18.16 9.34
N ILE A 36 -5.74 18.77 8.35
CA ILE A 36 -5.53 18.20 7.02
C ILE A 36 -4.07 17.83 6.86
N LEU A 37 -3.80 16.56 6.55
CA LEU A 37 -2.47 16.05 6.23
C LEU A 37 -2.37 15.82 4.72
N THR A 38 -1.31 16.34 4.11
CA THR A 38 -1.10 16.20 2.66
C THR A 38 0.38 16.33 2.30
N ALA A 39 0.68 16.33 1.01
CA ALA A 39 2.01 16.54 0.45
C ALA A 39 2.02 17.77 -0.47
N PRO A 40 3.18 18.43 -0.68
CA PRO A 40 3.25 19.67 -1.47
C PRO A 40 2.59 19.57 -2.85
N PRO A 41 2.79 18.51 -3.66
CA PRO A 41 2.20 18.43 -4.99
C PRO A 41 0.67 18.22 -4.98
N ILE A 42 0.11 17.80 -3.84
CA ILE A 42 -1.33 17.54 -3.69
C ILE A 42 -2.10 18.77 -3.24
N ARG A 43 -1.41 19.74 -2.63
CA ARG A 43 -2.01 20.96 -2.09
C ARG A 43 -2.98 21.67 -3.06
N PRO A 44 -2.65 21.84 -4.36
CA PRO A 44 -3.58 22.46 -5.31
C PRO A 44 -4.87 21.67 -5.54
N LEU A 45 -4.83 20.34 -5.43
CA LEU A 45 -5.97 19.49 -5.72
C LEU A 45 -7.08 19.57 -4.66
N ILE A 46 -6.76 20.07 -3.46
CA ILE A 46 -7.70 20.19 -2.35
C ILE A 46 -8.20 21.64 -2.13
N ALA A 47 -7.76 22.59 -2.96
CA ALA A 47 -8.07 24.00 -2.79
C ALA A 47 -9.59 24.29 -2.79
N ASP A 48 -10.32 23.74 -3.75
CA ASP A 48 -11.77 23.92 -3.86
C ASP A 48 -12.51 23.33 -2.64
N MET A 49 -12.09 22.15 -2.18
CA MET A 49 -12.62 21.52 -0.97
C MET A 49 -12.40 22.42 0.27
N GLN A 50 -11.19 22.99 0.40
CA GLN A 50 -10.87 23.87 1.51
C GLN A 50 -11.73 25.13 1.48
N GLN A 51 -11.89 25.78 0.31
CA GLN A 51 -12.71 26.96 0.16
C GLN A 51 -14.16 26.70 0.56
N GLN A 52 -14.73 25.56 0.17
CA GLN A 52 -16.09 25.19 0.55
C GLN A 52 -16.23 24.98 2.07
N LEU A 53 -15.28 24.29 2.69
CA LEU A 53 -15.28 24.10 4.15
C LEU A 53 -15.12 25.40 4.93
N GLU A 54 -14.27 26.32 4.44
CA GLU A 54 -14.10 27.66 5.04
C GLU A 54 -15.40 28.45 4.99
N GLN A 55 -16.12 28.43 3.86
CA GLN A 55 -17.43 29.07 3.71
C GLN A 55 -18.48 28.51 4.68
N MET A 56 -18.31 27.25 5.11
CA MET A 56 -19.17 26.59 6.11
C MET A 56 -18.74 26.89 7.56
N GLY A 57 -17.70 27.72 7.76
CA GLY A 57 -17.19 28.08 9.08
C GLY A 57 -16.35 26.99 9.75
N VAL A 58 -15.77 26.05 9.01
CA VAL A 58 -14.85 25.07 9.53
C VAL A 58 -13.45 25.70 9.65
N ALA A 59 -12.88 25.70 10.85
CA ALA A 59 -11.48 26.06 11.04
C ALA A 59 -10.59 24.93 10.52
N MET A 60 -9.55 25.25 9.79
CA MET A 60 -8.64 24.26 9.20
C MET A 60 -7.19 24.60 9.49
N GLU A 61 -6.39 23.61 9.82
CA GLU A 61 -4.93 23.67 9.76
C GLU A 61 -4.42 22.58 8.82
N VAL A 62 -3.50 22.97 7.93
CA VAL A 62 -2.98 22.07 6.91
C VAL A 62 -1.49 21.86 7.12
N PHE A 63 -1.12 20.59 7.29
CA PHE A 63 0.26 20.15 7.27
C PHE A 63 0.56 19.47 5.92
N ASP A 64 1.39 20.10 5.10
CA ASP A 64 1.68 19.71 3.72
C ASP A 64 3.16 19.36 3.47
N GLN A 65 3.91 19.00 4.52
CA GLN A 65 5.35 18.73 4.44
C GLN A 65 5.71 17.24 4.46
N ILE A 66 4.76 16.35 4.18
CA ILE A 66 5.02 14.90 4.13
C ILE A 66 5.54 14.56 2.72
N VAL A 67 6.86 14.39 2.60
CA VAL A 67 7.55 14.21 1.30
C VAL A 67 8.24 12.85 1.15
N ALA A 68 8.37 12.09 2.23
CA ALA A 68 9.09 10.81 2.28
C ALA A 68 8.39 9.83 3.23
N GLU A 69 9.01 8.68 3.46
CA GLU A 69 8.56 7.76 4.49
C GLU A 69 8.64 8.42 5.87
N PRO A 70 7.51 8.48 6.61
CA PRO A 70 7.47 9.21 7.86
C PRO A 70 8.23 8.48 8.97
N THR A 71 8.95 9.26 9.75
CA THR A 71 9.67 8.79 10.94
C THR A 71 8.80 8.90 12.19
N VAL A 72 9.25 8.26 13.28
CA VAL A 72 8.64 8.45 14.62
C VAL A 72 8.71 9.91 15.03
N THR A 73 9.82 10.60 14.75
CA THR A 73 9.99 12.03 15.04
C THR A 73 9.02 12.90 14.25
N ASP A 74 8.83 12.63 12.95
CA ASP A 74 7.83 13.33 12.13
C ASP A 74 6.43 13.17 12.70
N PHE A 75 6.05 11.93 13.03
CA PHE A 75 4.75 11.64 13.64
C PHE A 75 4.52 12.47 14.91
N LYS A 76 5.50 12.49 15.85
CA LYS A 76 5.35 13.23 17.11
C LYS A 76 5.20 14.73 16.89
N ASN A 77 5.96 15.30 15.94
CA ASN A 77 5.87 16.71 15.60
C ASN A 77 4.49 17.06 14.99
N ILE A 78 3.97 16.19 14.13
CA ILE A 78 2.67 16.38 13.50
C ILE A 78 1.54 16.23 14.53
N LEU A 79 1.62 15.23 15.39
CA LEU A 79 0.65 15.01 16.47
C LEU A 79 0.56 16.24 17.39
N MET A 80 1.71 16.78 17.80
CA MET A 80 1.77 17.99 18.64
C MET A 80 1.09 19.20 17.95
N LYS A 81 1.25 19.38 16.63
CA LYS A 81 0.58 20.44 15.87
C LYS A 81 -0.93 20.24 15.86
N ALA A 82 -1.40 19.01 15.56
CA ALA A 82 -2.82 18.69 15.57
C ALA A 82 -3.45 18.94 16.97
N GLN A 83 -2.75 18.57 18.04
CA GLN A 83 -3.18 18.82 19.44
C GLN A 83 -3.19 20.31 19.75
N THR A 84 -2.17 21.08 19.37
CA THR A 84 -2.12 22.54 19.55
C THR A 84 -3.25 23.24 18.82
N PHE A 85 -3.56 22.79 17.61
CA PHE A 85 -4.73 23.25 16.85
C PHE A 85 -6.05 22.82 17.51
N GLN A 86 -6.05 21.86 18.45
CA GLN A 86 -7.25 21.28 19.04
C GLN A 86 -8.19 20.67 17.99
N ALA A 87 -7.64 19.86 17.10
CA ALA A 87 -8.42 19.19 16.08
C ALA A 87 -9.54 18.33 16.70
N ASP A 88 -10.72 18.33 16.08
CA ASP A 88 -11.83 17.42 16.40
C ASP A 88 -12.01 16.34 15.34
N SER A 89 -11.31 16.49 14.22
CA SER A 89 -11.34 15.59 13.07
C SER A 89 -10.03 15.70 12.28
N VAL A 90 -9.65 14.63 11.58
CA VAL A 90 -8.42 14.54 10.78
C VAL A 90 -8.72 13.98 9.41
N ILE A 91 -8.14 14.53 8.34
CA ILE A 91 -8.15 13.88 7.04
C ILE A 91 -6.74 13.79 6.45
N GLY A 92 -6.50 12.72 5.70
CA GLY A 92 -5.30 12.57 4.89
C GLY A 92 -5.65 12.54 3.42
N VAL A 93 -5.01 13.44 2.64
CA VAL A 93 -5.13 13.47 1.19
C VAL A 93 -3.74 13.29 0.61
N GLY A 94 -3.40 12.08 0.16
CA GLY A 94 -2.04 11.77 -0.26
C GLY A 94 -1.78 10.30 -0.55
N GLY A 95 -0.54 9.95 -0.75
CA GLY A 95 -0.08 8.57 -0.85
C GLY A 95 -0.02 7.87 0.51
N GLY A 96 0.44 6.62 0.53
CA GLY A 96 0.50 5.78 1.73
C GLY A 96 1.13 6.45 2.95
N SER A 97 2.25 7.17 2.77
CA SER A 97 2.93 7.90 3.86
C SER A 97 2.03 8.94 4.55
N VAL A 98 1.26 9.69 3.77
CA VAL A 98 0.29 10.66 4.30
C VAL A 98 -0.83 9.95 5.04
N LEU A 99 -1.38 8.88 4.45
CA LEU A 99 -2.49 8.14 5.03
C LEU A 99 -2.09 7.44 6.32
N ASP A 100 -0.89 6.85 6.38
CA ASP A 100 -0.40 6.17 7.58
C ASP A 100 -0.21 7.13 8.76
N ILE A 101 0.38 8.31 8.52
CA ILE A 101 0.47 9.37 9.54
C ILE A 101 -0.92 9.85 9.97
N THR A 102 -1.85 10.02 9.02
CA THR A 102 -3.23 10.42 9.31
C THR A 102 -3.90 9.48 10.30
N LYS A 103 -3.81 8.18 10.03
CA LYS A 103 -4.33 7.13 10.92
C LYS A 103 -3.75 7.22 12.32
N LEU A 104 -2.42 7.35 12.41
CA LEU A 104 -1.72 7.41 13.69
C LEU A 104 -2.03 8.70 14.46
N VAL A 105 -2.03 9.86 13.79
CA VAL A 105 -2.37 11.14 14.41
C VAL A 105 -3.79 11.12 14.96
N ALA A 106 -4.75 10.65 14.18
CA ALA A 106 -6.14 10.55 14.62
C ALA A 106 -6.31 9.56 15.78
N THR A 107 -5.68 8.39 15.68
CA THR A 107 -5.85 7.31 16.67
C THR A 107 -5.15 7.59 17.99
N LEU A 108 -3.95 8.19 17.97
CA LEU A 108 -3.15 8.48 19.16
C LEU A 108 -3.29 9.95 19.63
N PHE A 109 -4.32 10.63 19.17
CA PHE A 109 -4.53 12.07 19.42
C PHE A 109 -4.53 12.46 20.89
N ASP A 110 -5.07 11.63 21.75
CA ASP A 110 -5.18 11.90 23.20
C ASP A 110 -3.85 11.82 23.96
N GLY A 111 -2.79 11.31 23.31
CA GLY A 111 -1.43 11.20 23.88
C GLY A 111 -1.27 10.17 25.02
N LYS A 112 -2.29 9.32 25.28
CA LYS A 112 -2.22 8.33 26.35
C LYS A 112 -1.26 7.16 26.06
N GLN A 113 -1.01 6.87 24.78
CA GLN A 113 -0.03 5.86 24.36
C GLN A 113 1.11 6.50 23.56
N GLN A 114 2.33 6.05 23.80
CA GLN A 114 3.44 6.39 22.91
C GLN A 114 3.41 5.50 21.69
N VAL A 115 3.77 6.04 20.52
CA VAL A 115 3.72 5.27 19.28
C VAL A 115 4.68 4.08 19.29
N GLU A 116 5.79 4.18 20.03
CA GLU A 116 6.76 3.12 20.20
C GLU A 116 6.18 1.88 20.91
N ASP A 117 5.18 2.07 21.77
CA ASP A 117 4.47 0.99 22.47
C ASP A 117 3.41 0.33 21.59
N CYS A 118 3.16 0.89 20.41
CA CYS A 118 2.13 0.41 19.48
C CYS A 118 2.68 -0.47 18.35
N PHE A 119 4.02 -0.56 18.20
CA PHE A 119 4.60 -1.41 17.15
C PHE A 119 4.20 -2.88 17.29
N GLY A 120 3.72 -3.47 16.20
CA GLY A 120 3.21 -4.84 16.15
C GLY A 120 1.70 -4.92 15.96
N ILE A 121 1.07 -5.96 16.48
CA ILE A 121 -0.35 -6.26 16.21
C ILE A 121 -1.16 -6.14 17.51
N GLY A 122 -2.21 -5.27 17.48
CA GLY A 122 -3.21 -5.22 18.55
C GLY A 122 -2.79 -4.43 19.81
N PHE A 123 -1.74 -3.61 19.75
CA PHE A 123 -1.26 -2.85 20.91
C PHE A 123 -1.95 -1.50 21.12
N ILE A 124 -2.64 -0.97 20.12
CA ILE A 124 -3.49 0.23 20.29
C ILE A 124 -4.74 -0.16 21.09
N LYS A 125 -5.09 0.61 22.10
CA LYS A 125 -6.13 0.29 23.09
C LYS A 125 -7.50 0.84 22.75
N GLU A 126 -7.56 2.00 22.11
CA GLU A 126 -8.82 2.68 21.80
C GLU A 126 -8.70 3.51 20.51
N LYS A 127 -9.84 3.85 19.91
CA LYS A 127 -9.93 4.77 18.79
C LYS A 127 -9.89 6.20 19.29
N GLY A 128 -9.14 7.05 18.60
CA GLY A 128 -9.10 8.49 18.87
C GLY A 128 -10.14 9.28 18.09
N LEU A 129 -9.70 10.31 17.35
CA LEU A 129 -10.57 11.17 16.55
C LEU A 129 -11.18 10.43 15.35
N TRP A 130 -12.27 10.99 14.85
CA TRP A 130 -12.80 10.65 13.52
C TRP A 130 -11.78 11.02 12.44
N PHE A 131 -11.60 10.14 11.46
CA PHE A 131 -10.71 10.44 10.35
C PHE A 131 -11.15 9.83 9.03
N ALA A 132 -10.79 10.51 7.94
CA ALA A 132 -10.99 10.00 6.58
C ALA A 132 -9.68 9.94 5.80
N CYS A 133 -9.60 8.98 4.88
CA CYS A 133 -8.47 8.76 4.00
C CYS A 133 -8.86 8.97 2.53
N MET A 134 -8.06 9.76 1.81
CA MET A 134 -8.27 10.10 0.40
C MET A 134 -6.96 9.80 -0.37
N PRO A 135 -6.84 8.60 -0.97
CA PRO A 135 -5.62 8.21 -1.67
C PRO A 135 -5.42 9.04 -2.93
N THR A 136 -4.18 9.46 -3.17
CA THR A 136 -3.76 10.11 -4.42
C THR A 136 -2.85 9.24 -5.27
N THR A 137 -2.57 8.03 -4.82
CA THR A 137 -1.83 6.99 -5.55
C THR A 137 -2.64 5.70 -5.57
N ALA A 138 -2.52 4.92 -6.63
CA ALA A 138 -3.11 3.59 -6.74
C ALA A 138 -2.01 2.54 -6.39
N GLY A 139 -1.83 2.26 -5.10
CA GLY A 139 -0.71 1.42 -4.65
C GLY A 139 -0.97 0.74 -3.32
N THR A 140 -0.76 1.44 -2.23
CA THR A 140 -0.69 0.87 -0.87
C THR A 140 -2.00 0.33 -0.33
N GLY A 141 -3.16 0.81 -0.81
CA GLY A 141 -4.46 0.47 -0.22
C GLY A 141 -4.60 0.88 1.25
N SER A 142 -3.79 1.84 1.70
CA SER A 142 -3.75 2.28 3.09
C SER A 142 -5.08 2.83 3.57
N GLU A 143 -5.88 3.43 2.69
CA GLU A 143 -7.21 4.00 2.97
C GLU A 143 -8.22 2.95 3.49
N VAL A 144 -8.01 1.67 3.17
CA VAL A 144 -8.91 0.58 3.55
C VAL A 144 -8.21 -0.52 4.34
N SER A 145 -6.98 -0.30 4.80
CA SER A 145 -6.23 -1.28 5.57
C SER A 145 -6.04 -0.85 7.04
N PRO A 146 -5.96 -1.81 7.98
CA PRO A 146 -5.75 -1.53 9.40
C PRO A 146 -4.27 -1.32 9.77
N ASN A 147 -3.41 -1.03 8.79
CA ASN A 147 -1.96 -0.98 8.94
C ASN A 147 -1.45 0.45 8.86
N ALA A 148 -0.39 0.77 9.58
CA ALA A 148 0.43 1.96 9.37
C ALA A 148 1.91 1.61 9.55
N ILE A 149 2.79 2.23 8.76
CA ILE A 149 4.24 1.99 8.80
C ILE A 149 4.96 3.27 9.18
N LEU A 150 5.92 3.16 10.11
CA LEU A 150 6.85 4.24 10.44
C LEU A 150 8.29 3.74 10.37
N LEU A 151 9.19 4.64 10.02
CA LEU A 151 10.63 4.43 10.22
C LEU A 151 10.99 4.76 11.65
N ASP A 152 11.47 3.77 12.41
CA ASP A 152 12.04 4.01 13.71
C ASP A 152 13.53 4.37 13.55
N GLU A 153 13.88 5.63 13.82
CA GLU A 153 15.22 6.16 13.60
C GLU A 153 16.27 5.56 14.56
N ARG A 154 15.82 4.95 15.67
CA ARG A 154 16.70 4.36 16.69
C ARG A 154 17.45 3.13 16.18
N ASP A 155 16.77 2.31 15.40
CA ASP A 155 17.31 1.08 14.80
C ASP A 155 17.30 1.10 13.27
N LYS A 156 16.79 2.18 12.66
CA LYS A 156 16.66 2.39 11.23
C LYS A 156 15.79 1.32 10.55
N LEU A 157 14.80 0.80 11.28
CA LEU A 157 13.90 -0.22 10.78
C LEU A 157 12.50 0.35 10.51
N LYS A 158 11.89 -0.11 9.43
CA LYS A 158 10.46 0.10 9.16
C LYS A 158 9.64 -0.80 10.06
N LYS A 159 8.82 -0.20 10.91
CA LYS A 159 7.97 -0.91 11.86
C LYS A 159 6.50 -0.72 11.54
N GLY A 160 5.78 -1.82 11.48
CA GLY A 160 4.34 -1.82 11.25
C GLY A 160 3.55 -1.80 12.55
N ILE A 161 2.48 -1.02 12.52
CA ILE A 161 1.43 -1.02 13.54
C ILE A 161 0.17 -1.57 12.88
N VAL A 162 -0.44 -2.59 13.46
CA VAL A 162 -1.66 -3.20 12.94
C VAL A 162 -2.72 -3.17 14.03
N SER A 163 -3.82 -2.48 13.77
CA SER A 163 -4.92 -2.36 14.73
C SER A 163 -6.24 -2.05 14.02
N PRO A 164 -7.37 -2.60 14.50
CA PRO A 164 -8.69 -2.22 14.00
C PRO A 164 -8.98 -0.72 14.17
N PHE A 165 -8.33 -0.06 15.13
CA PHE A 165 -8.50 1.37 15.38
C PHE A 165 -7.80 2.27 14.34
N LEU A 166 -6.90 1.72 13.51
CA LEU A 166 -6.31 2.39 12.36
C LEU A 166 -7.18 2.33 11.10
N MET A 167 -8.35 1.67 11.20
CA MET A 167 -9.29 1.66 10.09
C MET A 167 -10.01 3.01 10.00
N ALA A 168 -9.94 3.64 8.82
CA ALA A 168 -10.61 4.91 8.57
C ALA A 168 -12.13 4.83 8.83
N ASP A 169 -12.74 5.92 9.29
CA ASP A 169 -14.21 6.00 9.34
C ASP A 169 -14.76 6.02 7.92
N VAL A 170 -14.13 6.82 7.04
CA VAL A 170 -14.51 6.88 5.62
C VAL A 170 -13.27 6.88 4.75
N ALA A 171 -13.30 6.11 3.66
CA ALA A 171 -12.36 6.20 2.55
C ALA A 171 -13.05 6.83 1.33
N TYR A 172 -12.46 7.90 0.78
CA TYR A 172 -12.90 8.51 -0.48
C TYR A 172 -11.84 8.25 -1.54
N ALA A 173 -12.03 7.23 -2.35
CA ALA A 173 -11.11 6.85 -3.41
C ALA A 173 -11.55 7.52 -4.72
N ASP A 174 -11.03 8.73 -4.97
CA ASP A 174 -11.28 9.50 -6.18
C ASP A 174 -10.15 9.30 -7.20
N PRO A 175 -10.37 8.56 -8.30
CA PRO A 175 -9.34 8.34 -9.31
C PRO A 175 -8.78 9.62 -9.93
N LYS A 176 -9.55 10.72 -9.94
CA LYS A 176 -9.06 12.02 -10.43
C LYS A 176 -7.86 12.55 -9.65
N LEU A 177 -7.74 12.21 -8.37
CA LEU A 177 -6.58 12.59 -7.56
C LEU A 177 -5.29 11.91 -8.01
N THR A 178 -5.39 10.86 -8.84
CA THR A 178 -4.21 10.15 -9.37
C THR A 178 -3.72 10.69 -10.73
N LEU A 179 -4.46 11.58 -11.40
CA LEU A 179 -4.14 12.06 -12.75
C LEU A 179 -2.81 12.80 -12.85
N THR A 180 -2.37 13.43 -11.75
CA THR A 180 -1.11 14.19 -11.69
C THR A 180 0.09 13.35 -11.23
N VAL A 181 -0.12 12.07 -10.92
CA VAL A 181 0.95 11.17 -10.48
C VAL A 181 1.90 10.88 -11.65
N PRO A 182 3.21 11.12 -11.50
CA PRO A 182 4.19 10.85 -12.55
C PRO A 182 4.20 9.37 -12.97
N ALA A 183 4.55 9.10 -14.23
CA ALA A 183 4.57 7.75 -14.80
C ALA A 183 5.41 6.75 -13.96
N LYS A 184 6.59 7.15 -13.49
CA LYS A 184 7.43 6.32 -12.62
C LYS A 184 6.72 5.93 -11.32
N VAL A 185 6.11 6.91 -10.64
CA VAL A 185 5.38 6.63 -9.39
C VAL A 185 4.14 5.79 -9.67
N THR A 186 3.46 6.00 -10.81
CA THR A 186 2.33 5.16 -11.24
C THR A 186 2.78 3.71 -11.45
N ALA A 187 3.95 3.48 -12.08
CA ALA A 187 4.50 2.15 -12.27
C ALA A 187 4.84 1.48 -10.94
N ASP A 188 5.61 2.17 -10.09
CA ASP A 188 6.06 1.64 -8.80
C ASP A 188 4.85 1.28 -7.91
N THR A 189 3.88 2.19 -7.78
CA THR A 189 2.72 1.97 -6.92
C THR A 189 1.73 0.96 -7.50
N GLY A 190 1.53 0.96 -8.82
CA GLY A 190 0.64 0.00 -9.48
C GLY A 190 1.17 -1.43 -9.42
N MET A 191 2.49 -1.62 -9.55
CA MET A 191 3.13 -2.92 -9.33
C MET A 191 3.05 -3.36 -7.86
N ASP A 192 3.13 -2.43 -6.92
CA ASP A 192 2.91 -2.71 -5.49
C ASP A 192 1.48 -3.21 -5.23
N ALA A 193 0.47 -2.51 -5.76
CA ALA A 193 -0.92 -2.95 -5.67
C ALA A 193 -1.15 -4.34 -6.29
N LEU A 194 -0.51 -4.61 -7.44
CA LEU A 194 -0.56 -5.92 -8.08
C LEU A 194 0.10 -6.99 -7.20
N THR A 195 1.21 -6.66 -6.55
CA THR A 195 1.90 -7.53 -5.59
C THR A 195 1.00 -7.84 -4.39
N HIS A 196 0.30 -6.85 -3.83
CA HIS A 196 -0.67 -7.05 -2.75
C HIS A 196 -1.72 -8.10 -3.13
N CYS A 197 -2.30 -7.94 -4.31
CA CYS A 197 -3.33 -8.86 -4.80
C CYS A 197 -2.77 -10.28 -5.03
N ILE A 198 -1.60 -10.42 -5.68
CA ILE A 198 -0.99 -11.72 -5.96
C ILE A 198 -0.58 -12.43 -4.67
N GLU A 199 0.09 -11.73 -3.76
CA GLU A 199 0.49 -12.32 -2.47
C GLU A 199 -0.71 -12.72 -1.63
N ALA A 200 -1.76 -11.89 -1.56
CA ALA A 200 -2.97 -12.23 -0.83
C ALA A 200 -3.68 -13.46 -1.42
N TYR A 201 -3.78 -13.55 -2.76
CA TYR A 201 -4.42 -14.67 -3.43
C TYR A 201 -3.66 -15.98 -3.25
N THR A 202 -2.33 -15.94 -3.37
CA THR A 202 -1.47 -17.13 -3.26
C THR A 202 -1.07 -17.47 -1.83
N ASN A 203 -1.41 -16.64 -0.85
CA ASN A 203 -1.09 -16.73 0.57
C ASN A 203 -1.46 -18.08 1.16
N LYS A 204 -0.67 -18.57 2.12
CA LYS A 204 -0.95 -19.78 2.89
C LYS A 204 -2.28 -19.72 3.66
N PHE A 205 -2.71 -18.51 4.02
CA PHE A 205 -3.95 -18.21 4.72
C PHE A 205 -5.04 -17.63 3.80
N ALA A 206 -4.86 -17.70 2.49
CA ALA A 206 -5.85 -17.23 1.52
C ALA A 206 -7.24 -17.85 1.79
N HIS A 207 -8.28 -17.07 1.54
CA HIS A 207 -9.64 -17.45 1.88
C HIS A 207 -10.61 -16.96 0.77
N PRO A 208 -11.61 -17.78 0.36
CA PRO A 208 -12.54 -17.42 -0.73
C PRO A 208 -13.26 -16.09 -0.54
N MET A 209 -13.50 -15.66 0.71
CA MET A 209 -14.08 -14.34 1.00
C MET A 209 -13.20 -13.17 0.55
N VAL A 210 -11.90 -13.37 0.44
CA VAL A 210 -10.89 -12.37 0.05
C VAL A 210 -10.38 -12.61 -1.35
N ASP A 211 -10.33 -13.87 -1.79
CA ASP A 211 -9.82 -14.29 -3.10
C ASP A 211 -10.52 -13.55 -4.25
N MET A 212 -11.82 -13.24 -4.10
CA MET A 212 -12.57 -12.48 -5.10
C MET A 212 -12.04 -11.06 -5.32
N TYR A 213 -11.65 -10.36 -4.24
CA TYR A 213 -11.05 -9.04 -4.34
C TYR A 213 -9.65 -9.13 -4.96
N ALA A 214 -8.84 -10.08 -4.51
CA ALA A 214 -7.50 -10.27 -5.00
C ALA A 214 -7.46 -10.59 -6.50
N LEU A 215 -8.25 -11.56 -6.97
CA LEU A 215 -8.32 -11.90 -8.40
C LEU A 215 -8.83 -10.75 -9.26
N LYS A 216 -9.87 -10.03 -8.80
CA LYS A 216 -10.38 -8.88 -9.57
C LYS A 216 -9.38 -7.73 -9.57
N GLY A 217 -8.66 -7.51 -8.47
CA GLY A 217 -7.56 -6.54 -8.40
C GLY A 217 -6.43 -6.88 -9.39
N ILE A 218 -6.02 -8.15 -9.45
CA ILE A 218 -5.02 -8.64 -10.44
C ILE A 218 -5.48 -8.33 -11.86
N GLU A 219 -6.71 -8.67 -12.21
CA GLU A 219 -7.25 -8.42 -13.55
C GLU A 219 -7.23 -6.93 -13.92
N LEU A 220 -7.71 -6.07 -13.02
CA LEU A 220 -7.79 -4.63 -13.26
C LEU A 220 -6.41 -4.00 -13.44
N LEU A 221 -5.47 -4.33 -12.56
CA LEU A 221 -4.12 -3.78 -12.58
C LEU A 221 -3.31 -4.29 -13.78
N ALA A 222 -3.31 -5.59 -14.03
CA ALA A 222 -2.54 -6.17 -15.13
C ALA A 222 -2.96 -5.63 -16.51
N LYS A 223 -4.26 -5.38 -16.71
CA LYS A 223 -4.81 -4.88 -17.98
C LYS A 223 -4.62 -3.38 -18.20
N ASN A 224 -4.53 -2.59 -17.12
CA ASN A 224 -4.64 -1.13 -17.22
C ASN A 224 -3.37 -0.38 -16.76
N LEU A 225 -2.47 -1.00 -16.00
CA LEU A 225 -1.30 -0.31 -15.47
C LEU A 225 -0.42 0.30 -16.56
N LEU A 226 -0.14 -0.47 -17.62
CA LEU A 226 0.66 0.02 -18.74
C LEU A 226 -0.01 1.23 -19.45
N ARG A 227 -1.34 1.22 -19.57
CA ARG A 227 -2.10 2.36 -20.13
C ARG A 227 -1.93 3.60 -19.23
N ALA A 228 -2.14 3.43 -17.91
CA ALA A 228 -2.03 4.51 -16.95
C ALA A 228 -0.60 5.09 -16.85
N VAL A 229 0.44 4.26 -17.07
CA VAL A 229 1.86 4.70 -17.12
C VAL A 229 2.16 5.45 -18.40
N LYS A 230 1.66 4.99 -19.55
CA LYS A 230 1.90 5.60 -20.86
C LYS A 230 1.13 6.91 -21.06
N ASP A 231 -0.10 6.94 -20.56
CA ASP A 231 -0.96 8.13 -20.60
C ASP A 231 -1.56 8.36 -19.20
N GLY A 232 -0.93 9.28 -18.46
CA GLY A 232 -1.40 9.65 -17.12
C GLY A 232 -2.79 10.30 -17.12
N SER A 233 -3.30 10.77 -18.26
CA SER A 233 -4.63 11.35 -18.41
C SER A 233 -5.73 10.34 -18.79
N ASP A 234 -5.38 9.07 -19.06
CA ASP A 234 -6.34 8.00 -19.30
C ASP A 234 -7.14 7.68 -18.03
N LEU A 235 -8.26 8.39 -17.87
CA LEU A 235 -9.08 8.29 -16.66
C LEU A 235 -9.64 6.88 -16.44
N GLU A 236 -10.01 6.17 -17.51
CA GLU A 236 -10.50 4.79 -17.41
C GLU A 236 -9.42 3.86 -16.84
N ALA A 237 -8.18 3.99 -17.32
CA ALA A 237 -7.05 3.22 -16.79
C ALA A 237 -6.73 3.61 -15.33
N ARG A 238 -6.82 4.89 -14.99
CA ARG A 238 -6.66 5.37 -13.59
C ARG A 238 -7.75 4.83 -12.67
N GLU A 239 -9.01 4.82 -13.11
CA GLU A 239 -10.14 4.24 -12.38
C GLU A 239 -9.94 2.75 -12.12
N ALA A 240 -9.52 2.00 -13.14
CA ALA A 240 -9.23 0.58 -13.01
C ALA A 240 -8.07 0.31 -12.05
N CYS A 241 -6.97 1.08 -12.13
CA CYS A 241 -5.84 0.95 -11.22
C CYS A 241 -6.22 1.32 -9.78
N ALA A 242 -6.98 2.41 -9.58
CA ALA A 242 -7.44 2.82 -8.26
C ALA A 242 -8.35 1.75 -7.62
N LEU A 243 -9.26 1.17 -8.39
CA LEU A 243 -10.13 0.09 -7.91
C LEU A 243 -9.33 -1.18 -7.60
N GLY A 244 -8.35 -1.54 -8.43
CA GLY A 244 -7.46 -2.67 -8.18
C GLY A 244 -6.63 -2.49 -6.91
N SER A 245 -6.10 -1.28 -6.68
CA SER A 245 -5.38 -0.92 -5.45
C SER A 245 -6.27 -1.02 -4.21
N LEU A 246 -7.49 -0.47 -4.27
CA LEU A 246 -8.47 -0.58 -3.19
C LEU A 246 -8.77 -2.05 -2.85
N TYR A 247 -8.93 -2.91 -3.85
CA TYR A 247 -9.14 -4.34 -3.64
C TYR A 247 -7.93 -5.02 -3.00
N GLY A 248 -6.71 -4.66 -3.41
CA GLY A 248 -5.48 -5.10 -2.75
C GLY A 248 -5.45 -4.69 -1.28
N GLY A 249 -5.80 -3.44 -0.98
CA GLY A 249 -5.88 -2.92 0.38
C GLY A 249 -6.86 -3.66 1.28
N LEU A 250 -8.04 -4.03 0.76
CA LEU A 250 -9.02 -4.86 1.49
C LEU A 250 -8.50 -6.25 1.85
N CYS A 251 -7.50 -6.76 1.12
CA CYS A 251 -6.89 -8.06 1.41
C CYS A 251 -5.86 -7.99 2.55
N LEU A 252 -5.28 -6.81 2.85
CA LEU A 252 -4.17 -6.68 3.79
C LEU A 252 -4.55 -6.97 5.24
N GLY A 253 -5.76 -6.60 5.65
CA GLY A 253 -6.24 -6.88 7.01
C GLY A 253 -6.42 -8.38 7.28
N PRO A 254 -7.23 -9.08 6.49
CA PRO A 254 -7.59 -10.48 6.75
C PRO A 254 -6.52 -11.49 6.35
N VAL A 255 -5.72 -11.23 5.34
CA VAL A 255 -4.76 -12.20 4.76
C VAL A 255 -3.32 -11.69 4.82
N ASN A 256 -3.10 -10.41 4.47
CA ASN A 256 -1.79 -9.75 4.43
C ASN A 256 -0.88 -10.20 3.27
N THR A 257 0.32 -9.62 3.21
CA THR A 257 1.38 -9.89 2.22
C THR A 257 2.31 -11.02 2.69
N ALA A 258 3.31 -11.38 1.87
CA ALA A 258 4.17 -12.53 2.09
C ALA A 258 5.66 -12.23 1.76
N ALA A 259 6.32 -13.10 0.99
CA ALA A 259 7.76 -13.06 0.78
C ALA A 259 8.25 -11.87 -0.05
N VAL A 260 7.50 -11.38 -1.04
CA VAL A 260 7.91 -10.19 -1.80
C VAL A 260 8.13 -9.01 -0.85
N HIS A 261 7.13 -8.74 -0.01
CA HIS A 261 7.22 -7.66 0.97
C HIS A 261 8.28 -7.92 2.05
N ALA A 262 8.47 -9.17 2.49
CA ALA A 262 9.52 -9.49 3.45
C ALA A 262 10.91 -9.20 2.90
N LEU A 263 11.16 -9.57 1.64
CA LEU A 263 12.43 -9.34 0.95
C LEU A 263 12.61 -7.86 0.54
N SER A 264 11.54 -7.11 0.34
CA SER A 264 11.63 -5.69 -0.05
C SER A 264 12.01 -4.76 1.12
N TYR A 265 11.72 -5.13 2.37
CA TYR A 265 11.95 -4.27 3.53
C TYR A 265 13.42 -3.86 3.71
N PRO A 266 14.43 -4.75 3.59
CA PRO A 266 15.82 -4.34 3.68
C PRO A 266 16.25 -3.37 2.57
N LEU A 267 15.71 -3.51 1.35
CA LEU A 267 16.01 -2.60 0.24
C LEU A 267 15.57 -1.16 0.56
N GLY A 268 14.38 -1.02 1.13
CA GLY A 268 13.87 0.27 1.57
C GLY A 268 14.58 0.82 2.81
N GLY A 269 14.83 -0.03 3.81
CA GLY A 269 15.43 0.39 5.08
C GLY A 269 16.89 0.83 4.94
N GLU A 270 17.69 0.10 4.17
CA GLU A 270 19.13 0.33 4.08
C GLU A 270 19.54 1.18 2.88
N TYR A 271 18.86 1.00 1.75
CA TYR A 271 19.21 1.66 0.49
C TYR A 271 18.22 2.75 0.08
N HIS A 272 17.20 3.00 0.90
CA HIS A 272 16.16 4.02 0.66
C HIS A 272 15.44 3.84 -0.68
N ILE A 273 15.35 2.60 -1.17
CA ILE A 273 14.60 2.29 -2.40
C ILE A 273 13.10 2.48 -2.11
N PRO A 274 12.35 3.18 -2.97
CA PRO A 274 10.91 3.32 -2.82
C PRO A 274 10.21 1.97 -2.67
N HIS A 275 9.26 1.87 -1.75
CA HIS A 275 8.61 0.62 -1.38
C HIS A 275 8.02 -0.13 -2.58
N GLY A 276 7.24 0.57 -3.43
CA GLY A 276 6.64 -0.02 -4.62
C GLY A 276 7.68 -0.53 -5.62
N LEU A 277 8.78 0.21 -5.81
CA LEU A 277 9.89 -0.23 -6.66
C LEU A 277 10.56 -1.48 -6.10
N SER A 278 10.79 -1.54 -4.78
CA SER A 278 11.37 -2.71 -4.12
C SER A 278 10.52 -3.97 -4.31
N ASN A 279 9.20 -3.84 -4.19
CA ASN A 279 8.27 -4.94 -4.43
C ASN A 279 8.22 -5.33 -5.92
N ALA A 280 8.19 -4.34 -6.82
CA ALA A 280 8.10 -4.56 -8.26
C ALA A 280 9.28 -5.36 -8.82
N ILE A 281 10.52 -5.04 -8.40
CA ILE A 281 11.73 -5.72 -8.87
C ILE A 281 11.82 -7.17 -8.36
N LEU A 282 11.30 -7.44 -7.16
CA LEU A 282 11.33 -8.77 -6.52
C LEU A 282 10.19 -9.68 -6.98
N LEU A 283 9.03 -9.12 -7.36
CA LEU A 283 7.82 -9.88 -7.64
C LEU A 283 8.03 -11.05 -8.62
N PRO A 284 8.66 -10.88 -9.81
CA PRO A 284 8.79 -11.97 -10.77
C PRO A 284 9.60 -13.14 -10.22
N SER A 285 10.74 -12.85 -9.54
CA SER A 285 11.64 -13.89 -8.99
C SER A 285 10.96 -14.63 -7.82
N VAL A 286 10.21 -13.94 -6.96
CA VAL A 286 9.47 -14.59 -5.88
C VAL A 286 8.30 -15.40 -6.41
N MET A 287 7.59 -14.95 -7.46
CA MET A 287 6.56 -15.76 -8.13
C MET A 287 7.15 -17.04 -8.70
N LYS A 288 8.30 -16.95 -9.38
CA LYS A 288 9.04 -18.12 -9.91
C LYS A 288 9.40 -19.10 -8.80
N PHE A 289 9.89 -18.60 -7.66
CA PHE A 289 10.21 -19.40 -6.48
C PHE A 289 8.97 -20.09 -5.88
N ASN A 290 7.86 -19.36 -5.74
CA ASN A 290 6.65 -19.83 -5.08
C ASN A 290 5.79 -20.76 -5.95
N ARG A 291 5.84 -20.62 -7.28
CA ARG A 291 5.00 -21.34 -8.25
C ARG A 291 4.87 -22.84 -7.96
N PRO A 292 5.95 -23.61 -7.71
CA PRO A 292 5.84 -25.05 -7.51
C PRO A 292 5.01 -25.45 -6.28
N ALA A 293 4.87 -24.55 -5.30
CA ALA A 293 4.14 -24.85 -4.07
C ALA A 293 2.61 -24.69 -4.22
N ASN A 294 2.15 -23.95 -5.25
CA ASN A 294 0.72 -23.71 -5.45
C ASN A 294 0.37 -23.46 -6.93
N LEU A 295 0.71 -24.45 -7.79
CA LEU A 295 0.54 -24.35 -9.24
C LEU A 295 -0.83 -23.88 -9.68
N LYS A 296 -1.89 -24.43 -9.08
CA LYS A 296 -3.27 -24.08 -9.43
C LYS A 296 -3.54 -22.58 -9.22
N LYS A 297 -3.21 -22.02 -8.05
CA LYS A 297 -3.46 -20.59 -7.79
C LYS A 297 -2.58 -19.69 -8.66
N TYR A 298 -1.33 -20.08 -8.96
CA TYR A 298 -0.50 -19.32 -9.89
C TYR A 298 -0.99 -19.39 -11.34
N ALA A 299 -1.60 -20.52 -11.75
CA ALA A 299 -2.28 -20.60 -13.04
C ALA A 299 -3.54 -19.70 -13.09
N GLU A 300 -4.33 -19.67 -12.02
CA GLU A 300 -5.49 -18.77 -11.90
C GLU A 300 -5.07 -17.28 -11.91
N VAL A 301 -3.96 -16.93 -11.25
CA VAL A 301 -3.33 -15.59 -11.33
C VAL A 301 -2.93 -15.26 -12.77
N ALA A 302 -2.28 -16.18 -13.49
CA ALA A 302 -1.90 -16.00 -14.88
C ALA A 302 -3.11 -15.72 -15.78
N VAL A 303 -4.18 -16.49 -15.63
CA VAL A 303 -5.44 -16.29 -16.36
C VAL A 303 -6.06 -14.93 -16.04
N ALA A 304 -6.09 -14.52 -14.77
CA ALA A 304 -6.63 -13.22 -14.36
C ALA A 304 -5.84 -12.04 -14.97
N MET A 305 -4.52 -12.18 -15.08
CA MET A 305 -3.66 -11.18 -15.75
C MET A 305 -3.87 -11.13 -17.26
N GLY A 306 -4.45 -12.17 -17.86
CA GLY A 306 -4.57 -12.31 -19.32
C GLY A 306 -3.34 -12.97 -19.97
N ALA A 307 -2.51 -13.66 -19.21
CA ALA A 307 -1.40 -14.45 -19.76
C ALA A 307 -1.91 -15.65 -20.58
N PRO A 308 -1.14 -16.16 -21.55
CA PRO A 308 -1.56 -17.32 -22.35
C PRO A 308 -1.81 -18.55 -21.47
N VAL A 309 -2.91 -19.27 -21.77
CA VAL A 309 -3.21 -20.55 -21.12
C VAL A 309 -2.34 -21.64 -21.74
N GLY A 310 -1.57 -22.34 -20.91
CA GLY A 310 -0.73 -23.47 -21.32
C GLY A 310 -1.49 -24.79 -21.36
N LYS A 311 -0.77 -25.88 -21.61
CA LYS A 311 -1.34 -27.24 -21.67
C LYS A 311 -1.76 -27.79 -20.33
N ASN A 312 -1.24 -27.22 -19.28
CA ASN A 312 -1.50 -27.59 -17.88
C ASN A 312 -1.26 -26.38 -16.95
N ASP A 313 -1.54 -26.56 -15.66
CA ASP A 313 -1.38 -25.50 -14.67
C ASP A 313 0.07 -25.02 -14.52
N ASP A 314 1.05 -25.90 -14.69
CA ASP A 314 2.47 -25.54 -14.60
C ASP A 314 2.90 -24.61 -15.73
N GLU A 315 2.54 -24.95 -16.97
CA GLU A 315 2.81 -24.09 -18.14
C GLU A 315 2.03 -22.76 -18.05
N THR A 316 0.78 -22.80 -17.63
CA THR A 316 -0.03 -21.59 -17.42
C THR A 316 0.57 -20.69 -16.35
N ALA A 317 0.97 -21.25 -15.22
CA ALA A 317 1.62 -20.52 -14.14
C ALA A 317 2.98 -19.92 -14.55
N GLN A 318 3.76 -20.64 -15.40
CA GLN A 318 5.00 -20.09 -15.97
C GLN A 318 4.71 -18.90 -16.88
N ASN A 319 3.70 -19.01 -17.76
CA ASN A 319 3.29 -17.89 -18.61
C ASN A 319 2.88 -16.66 -17.78
N GLY A 320 2.32 -16.87 -16.58
CA GLY A 320 2.03 -15.78 -15.64
C GLY A 320 3.29 -15.11 -15.09
N VAL A 321 4.33 -15.88 -14.76
CA VAL A 321 5.64 -15.32 -14.35
C VAL A 321 6.25 -14.50 -15.50
N ASP A 322 6.24 -15.05 -16.72
CA ASP A 322 6.78 -14.39 -17.91
C ASP A 322 6.01 -13.10 -18.23
N PHE A 323 4.68 -13.11 -18.03
CA PHE A 323 3.84 -11.91 -18.16
C PHE A 323 4.27 -10.80 -17.19
N ILE A 324 4.55 -11.13 -15.92
CA ILE A 324 4.99 -10.12 -14.94
C ILE A 324 6.36 -9.56 -15.31
N TYR A 325 7.31 -10.36 -15.80
CA TYR A 325 8.58 -9.84 -16.32
C TYR A 325 8.34 -8.84 -17.45
N GLN A 326 7.50 -9.20 -18.43
CA GLN A 326 7.17 -8.33 -19.56
C GLN A 326 6.45 -7.04 -19.12
N LEU A 327 5.51 -7.15 -18.18
CA LEU A 327 4.82 -5.97 -17.65
C LEU A 327 5.78 -5.05 -16.92
N SER A 328 6.65 -5.58 -16.05
CA SER A 328 7.66 -4.82 -15.31
C SER A 328 8.57 -4.04 -16.26
N GLU A 329 9.08 -4.70 -17.31
CA GLU A 329 9.88 -4.05 -18.35
C GLU A 329 9.09 -2.96 -19.07
N ALA A 330 7.85 -3.26 -19.49
CA ALA A 330 7.00 -2.34 -20.25
C ALA A 330 6.63 -1.07 -19.47
N VAL A 331 6.51 -1.15 -18.14
CA VAL A 331 6.23 0.01 -17.27
C VAL A 331 7.50 0.69 -16.74
N GLY A 332 8.69 0.18 -17.13
CA GLY A 332 9.98 0.80 -16.82
C GLY A 332 10.54 0.46 -15.43
N ILE A 333 10.15 -0.68 -14.85
CA ILE A 333 10.78 -1.19 -13.63
C ILE A 333 12.16 -1.77 -14.00
N PRO A 334 13.24 -1.38 -13.31
CA PRO A 334 14.57 -1.97 -13.49
C PRO A 334 14.54 -3.48 -13.25
N SER A 335 15.28 -4.23 -14.05
CA SER A 335 15.35 -5.69 -13.93
C SER A 335 16.44 -6.18 -12.97
N LYS A 336 17.41 -5.30 -12.66
CA LYS A 336 18.58 -5.67 -11.85
C LYS A 336 18.75 -4.76 -10.63
N LEU A 337 19.22 -5.33 -9.52
CA LEU A 337 19.50 -4.58 -8.30
C LEU A 337 20.66 -3.59 -8.49
N THR A 338 21.59 -3.87 -9.41
CA THR A 338 22.66 -2.93 -9.81
C THR A 338 22.10 -1.63 -10.39
N ASP A 339 20.99 -1.69 -11.11
CA ASP A 339 20.38 -0.52 -11.76
C ASP A 339 19.79 0.46 -10.75
N ILE A 340 19.55 -0.01 -9.52
CA ILE A 340 19.07 0.78 -8.39
C ILE A 340 20.14 1.00 -7.30
N GLY A 341 21.39 0.72 -7.63
CA GLY A 341 22.56 1.04 -6.79
C GLY A 341 22.84 0.05 -5.66
N ILE A 342 22.29 -1.16 -5.72
CA ILE A 342 22.54 -2.20 -4.72
C ILE A 342 23.65 -3.14 -5.22
N PRO A 343 24.80 -3.22 -4.53
CA PRO A 343 25.90 -4.08 -4.92
C PRO A 343 25.64 -5.54 -4.55
N GLN A 344 26.17 -6.49 -5.33
CA GLN A 344 25.92 -7.93 -5.11
C GLN A 344 26.45 -8.43 -3.76
N GLU A 345 27.50 -7.80 -3.23
CA GLU A 345 28.09 -8.11 -1.94
C GLU A 345 27.13 -7.87 -0.77
N ALA A 346 26.07 -7.07 -0.97
CA ALA A 346 25.04 -6.82 0.03
C ALA A 346 24.08 -8.02 0.22
N VAL A 347 23.99 -8.93 -0.74
CA VAL A 347 22.99 -10.02 -0.77
C VAL A 347 22.96 -10.84 0.52
N PRO A 348 24.08 -11.32 1.11
CA PRO A 348 24.01 -12.10 2.35
C PRO A 348 23.42 -11.32 3.52
N HIS A 349 23.72 -10.02 3.61
CA HIS A 349 23.17 -9.15 4.65
C HIS A 349 21.69 -8.88 4.45
N LEU A 350 21.28 -8.56 3.23
CA LEU A 350 19.86 -8.35 2.88
C LEU A 350 19.03 -9.60 3.14
N ALA A 351 19.54 -10.79 2.78
CA ALA A 351 18.85 -12.06 3.02
C ALA A 351 18.65 -12.28 4.54
N LYS A 352 19.70 -12.07 5.34
CA LYS A 352 19.62 -12.20 6.79
C LYS A 352 18.59 -11.22 7.38
N ALA A 353 18.60 -9.96 6.95
CA ALA A 353 17.66 -8.94 7.42
C ALA A 353 16.20 -9.28 7.02
N ALA A 354 15.99 -9.80 5.81
CA ALA A 354 14.68 -10.25 5.37
C ALA A 354 14.12 -11.40 6.21
N MET A 355 14.99 -12.29 6.71
CA MET A 355 14.56 -13.41 7.59
C MET A 355 14.03 -12.93 8.94
N GLU A 356 14.32 -11.71 9.39
CA GLU A 356 13.72 -11.14 10.60
C GLU A 356 12.22 -10.78 10.41
N VAL A 357 11.75 -10.68 9.16
CA VAL A 357 10.37 -10.30 8.84
C VAL A 357 9.41 -11.51 8.90
N GLN A 358 9.52 -12.30 9.96
CA GLN A 358 8.79 -13.56 10.14
C GLN A 358 7.26 -13.39 10.06
N ARG A 359 6.72 -12.22 10.45
CA ARG A 359 5.28 -11.97 10.37
C ARG A 359 4.72 -12.06 8.94
N LEU A 360 5.56 -11.80 7.91
CA LEU A 360 5.20 -11.90 6.50
C LEU A 360 5.64 -13.24 5.90
N LEU A 361 6.84 -13.70 6.19
CA LEU A 361 7.37 -14.96 5.67
C LEU A 361 6.48 -16.16 5.98
N LYS A 362 5.88 -16.21 7.19
CA LYS A 362 4.94 -17.27 7.58
C LYS A 362 3.69 -17.39 6.70
N ASN A 363 3.36 -16.31 5.97
CA ASN A 363 2.20 -16.24 5.08
C ASN A 363 2.50 -16.81 3.70
N ASN A 364 3.79 -16.95 3.35
CA ASN A 364 4.21 -17.37 2.02
C ASN A 364 3.79 -18.81 1.74
N PRO A 365 3.32 -19.14 0.52
CA PRO A 365 2.87 -20.50 0.20
C PRO A 365 3.99 -21.54 0.28
N ARG A 366 5.24 -21.14 0.05
CA ARG A 366 6.45 -21.94 0.20
C ARG A 366 7.29 -21.37 1.33
N GLU A 367 7.85 -22.25 2.18
CA GLU A 367 8.81 -21.81 3.19
C GLU A 367 10.02 -21.18 2.52
N VAL A 368 10.50 -20.07 3.10
CA VAL A 368 11.66 -19.32 2.60
C VAL A 368 12.78 -19.49 3.61
N THR A 369 13.87 -20.11 3.20
CA THR A 369 15.13 -20.18 3.97
C THR A 369 16.02 -18.98 3.64
N GLU A 370 17.04 -18.73 4.46
CA GLU A 370 18.05 -17.70 4.18
C GLU A 370 18.74 -17.95 2.83
N GLN A 371 19.02 -19.24 2.49
CA GLN A 371 19.60 -19.59 1.19
C GLN A 371 18.63 -19.29 0.04
N ASP A 372 17.34 -19.57 0.19
CA ASP A 372 16.34 -19.22 -0.84
C ASP A 372 16.29 -17.68 -1.04
N ALA A 373 16.39 -16.90 0.03
CA ALA A 373 16.44 -15.44 -0.06
C ALA A 373 17.72 -14.97 -0.82
N ILE A 374 18.88 -15.58 -0.53
CA ILE A 374 20.13 -15.32 -1.25
C ILE A 374 19.97 -15.64 -2.74
N ASP A 375 19.38 -16.79 -3.07
CA ASP A 375 19.20 -17.23 -4.46
C ASP A 375 18.22 -16.30 -5.22
N ILE A 376 17.13 -15.86 -4.56
CA ILE A 376 16.19 -14.89 -5.14
C ILE A 376 16.91 -13.56 -5.42
N TYR A 377 17.63 -13.00 -4.46
CA TYR A 377 18.38 -11.76 -4.70
C TYR A 377 19.44 -11.91 -5.78
N ASN A 378 20.21 -13.01 -5.79
CA ASN A 378 21.23 -13.25 -6.81
C ASN A 378 20.64 -13.35 -8.22
N SER A 379 19.44 -13.89 -8.38
CA SER A 379 18.75 -13.93 -9.69
C SER A 379 18.45 -12.54 -10.27
N LEU A 380 18.57 -11.48 -9.49
CA LEU A 380 18.38 -10.09 -9.91
C LEU A 380 19.71 -9.40 -10.31
N TYR A 381 20.81 -10.15 -10.43
CA TYR A 381 22.09 -9.66 -10.97
C TYR A 381 22.44 -10.30 -12.33
N GLU A 382 21.73 -11.38 -12.69
CA GLU A 382 21.88 -12.08 -13.98
C GLU A 382 21.12 -11.33 -15.08
#